data_ae8be96aad7be4ed107aa67e8684bd64
#
_entry.id   ae8be96aad7be4ed107aa67e8684bd64
#
_cell.length_a   1.000
_cell.length_b   1.000
_cell.length_c   1.000
_cell.angle_alpha   90.00
_cell.angle_beta   90.00
_cell.angle_gamma   90.00
#
_symmetry.space_group_name_H-M   'P 1'
#
loop_
_entity.id
_entity.type
_entity.pdbx_description
1 polymer ?
#
loop_
_entity_poly.entity_id
_entity_poly.type
_entity_poly.pdbx_seq_one_letter_code
_entity_poly.pdbx_strand_id
1 'polypeptide(L)'
;MLEIDGICKSYHGRQVLKQVRFVLPRGCCVGITGDNGAGKSTLLRILAQTERPDKGSVRYQGRSILGDREFMRKQVGYVPQSPDLMEELTVLAQLKLWHSACGLSGPLPGEPLELMGIGPMLKSRIYTLSGGMKQRLSIAMALLNEPEILIMDEATTGLDPDYREKLLTWLEGYLARGGRVIWCSHQKQELERLCGSCLHIENG
;
A
#
# COMPACT_ATOMS: atom_id res chain seq x y z
N MET A 1 -7.46 8.12 14.02
CA MET A 1 -7.22 6.74 14.42
C MET A 1 -7.85 5.83 13.38
N LEU A 2 -7.13 4.80 12.92
CA LEU A 2 -7.66 3.74 12.07
C LEU A 2 -7.84 2.50 12.96
N GLU A 3 -9.04 1.94 12.97
CA GLU A 3 -9.43 0.82 13.83
C GLU A 3 -9.87 -0.36 12.96
N ILE A 4 -9.25 -1.49 13.18
CA ILE A 4 -9.56 -2.77 12.54
C ILE A 4 -10.12 -3.69 13.62
N ASP A 5 -11.36 -4.15 13.46
CA ASP A 5 -12.02 -4.95 14.47
C ASP A 5 -12.67 -6.20 13.90
N GLY A 6 -12.18 -7.35 14.34
CA GLY A 6 -12.78 -8.66 14.10
C GLY A 6 -12.78 -9.11 12.63
N ILE A 7 -11.81 -8.70 11.82
CA ILE A 7 -11.73 -9.10 10.42
C ILE A 7 -11.56 -10.62 10.32
N CYS A 8 -12.51 -11.25 9.62
CA CYS A 8 -12.48 -12.67 9.27
C CYS A 8 -12.54 -12.84 7.76
N LYS A 9 -11.85 -13.87 7.25
CA LYS A 9 -11.89 -14.27 5.84
C LYS A 9 -11.68 -15.75 5.68
N SER A 10 -12.48 -16.36 4.82
CA SER A 10 -12.37 -17.77 4.46
C SER A 10 -12.42 -17.94 2.95
N TYR A 11 -11.71 -18.94 2.43
CA TYR A 11 -11.77 -19.37 1.03
C TYR A 11 -12.03 -20.87 0.99
N HIS A 12 -13.03 -21.28 0.24
CA HIS A 12 -13.38 -22.70 0.06
C HIS A 12 -13.50 -23.47 1.39
N GLY A 13 -14.09 -22.85 2.41
CA GLY A 13 -14.26 -23.43 3.75
C GLY A 13 -13.02 -23.38 4.65
N ARG A 14 -11.86 -22.96 4.14
CA ARG A 14 -10.66 -22.75 4.97
C ARG A 14 -10.60 -21.32 5.46
N GLN A 15 -10.55 -21.15 6.78
CA GLN A 15 -10.39 -19.84 7.40
C GLN A 15 -8.93 -19.38 7.24
N VAL A 16 -8.73 -18.17 6.69
CA VAL A 16 -7.42 -17.53 6.44
C VAL A 16 -7.17 -16.39 7.42
N LEU A 17 -8.21 -15.63 7.77
CA LEU A 17 -8.13 -14.58 8.78
C LEU A 17 -9.16 -14.85 9.87
N LYS A 18 -8.71 -14.79 11.13
CA LYS A 18 -9.51 -15.10 12.31
C LYS A 18 -9.52 -13.94 13.29
N GLN A 19 -10.61 -13.17 13.27
CA GLN A 19 -10.85 -12.04 14.17
C GLN A 19 -9.67 -11.07 14.34
N VAL A 20 -9.03 -10.71 13.23
CA VAL A 20 -7.89 -9.80 13.24
C VAL A 20 -8.31 -8.44 13.80
N ARG A 21 -7.55 -7.95 14.80
CA ARG A 21 -7.82 -6.70 15.50
C ARG A 21 -6.55 -5.93 15.75
N PHE A 22 -6.54 -4.66 15.40
CA PHE A 22 -5.51 -3.71 15.80
C PHE A 22 -5.96 -2.28 15.57
N VAL A 23 -5.21 -1.36 16.14
CA VAL A 23 -5.43 0.08 15.98
C VAL A 23 -4.15 0.70 15.43
N LEU A 24 -4.29 1.62 14.48
CA LEU A 24 -3.18 2.35 13.91
C LEU A 24 -3.34 3.85 14.19
N PRO A 25 -2.58 4.38 15.17
CA PRO A 25 -2.56 5.80 15.47
C PRO A 25 -1.94 6.64 14.33
N ARG A 26 -2.08 7.95 14.44
CA ARG A 26 -1.40 8.88 13.54
C ARG A 26 0.12 8.82 13.76
N GLY A 27 0.89 8.91 12.70
CA GLY A 27 2.35 8.88 12.76
C GLY A 27 2.94 7.51 13.07
N CYS A 28 2.15 6.42 12.94
CA CYS A 28 2.61 5.08 13.27
C CYS A 28 2.64 4.17 12.05
N CYS A 29 3.58 3.22 12.09
CA CYS A 29 3.65 2.08 11.19
C CYS A 29 3.35 0.80 11.98
N VAL A 30 2.51 -0.07 11.42
CA VAL A 30 2.33 -1.45 11.88
C VAL A 30 2.89 -2.42 10.84
N GLY A 31 3.81 -3.28 11.28
CA GLY A 31 4.34 -4.37 10.48
C GLY A 31 3.38 -5.55 10.48
N ILE A 32 3.16 -6.18 9.31
CA ILE A 32 2.39 -7.43 9.20
C ILE A 32 3.37 -8.54 8.90
N THR A 33 3.45 -9.51 9.81
CA THR A 33 4.36 -10.66 9.75
C THR A 33 3.59 -11.97 9.75
N GLY A 34 4.26 -13.07 9.45
CA GLY A 34 3.68 -14.42 9.43
C GLY A 34 4.22 -15.24 8.27
N ASP A 35 3.94 -16.53 8.27
CA ASP A 35 4.40 -17.46 7.24
C ASP A 35 3.82 -17.17 5.84
N ASN A 36 4.43 -17.75 4.82
CA ASN A 36 3.86 -17.70 3.47
C ASN A 36 2.50 -18.41 3.46
N GLY A 37 1.49 -17.72 2.89
CA GLY A 37 0.12 -18.22 2.89
C GLY A 37 -0.67 -17.99 4.18
N ALA A 38 -0.11 -17.35 5.22
CA ALA A 38 -0.81 -17.06 6.47
C ALA A 38 -1.97 -16.05 6.33
N GLY A 39 -2.09 -15.34 5.18
CA GLY A 39 -3.18 -14.39 4.94
C GLY A 39 -2.76 -12.93 4.98
N LYS A 40 -1.47 -12.63 5.05
CA LYS A 40 -0.95 -11.24 5.08
C LYS A 40 -1.49 -10.39 3.93
N SER A 41 -1.28 -10.83 2.69
CA SER A 41 -1.78 -10.11 1.49
C SER A 41 -3.31 -10.08 1.44
N THR A 42 -4.01 -11.09 1.97
CA THR A 42 -5.47 -11.08 2.11
C THR A 42 -5.92 -9.96 3.04
N LEU A 43 -5.26 -9.80 4.20
CA LEU A 43 -5.55 -8.70 5.10
C LEU A 43 -5.31 -7.35 4.42
N LEU A 44 -4.16 -7.17 3.77
CA LEU A 44 -3.84 -5.91 3.08
C LEU A 44 -4.84 -5.60 1.96
N ARG A 45 -5.27 -6.59 1.16
CA ARG A 45 -6.32 -6.41 0.14
C ARG A 45 -7.66 -6.02 0.74
N ILE A 46 -8.03 -6.59 1.89
CA ILE A 46 -9.25 -6.19 2.60
C ILE A 46 -9.15 -4.74 3.09
N LEU A 47 -8.03 -4.34 3.66
CA LEU A 47 -7.80 -2.97 4.12
C LEU A 47 -7.74 -1.98 2.95
N ALA A 48 -7.18 -2.39 1.80
CA ALA A 48 -7.21 -1.63 0.54
C ALA A 48 -8.58 -1.70 -0.18
N GLN A 49 -9.55 -2.46 0.35
CA GLN A 49 -10.89 -2.69 -0.21
C GLN A 49 -10.91 -3.23 -1.64
N THR A 50 -9.84 -3.89 -2.08
CA THR A 50 -9.82 -4.70 -3.30
C THR A 50 -10.44 -6.08 -3.06
N GLU A 51 -10.65 -6.44 -1.78
CA GLU A 51 -11.32 -7.65 -1.34
C GLU A 51 -12.28 -7.35 -0.18
N ARG A 52 -13.39 -8.11 -0.07
CA ARG A 52 -14.35 -7.96 1.04
C ARG A 52 -14.06 -8.96 2.15
N PRO A 53 -14.09 -8.55 3.44
CA PRO A 53 -14.07 -9.47 4.55
C PRO A 53 -15.40 -10.23 4.64
N ASP A 54 -15.38 -11.40 5.28
CA ASP A 54 -16.63 -12.13 5.61
C ASP A 54 -17.30 -11.53 6.85
N LYS A 55 -16.49 -11.05 7.81
CA LYS A 55 -16.93 -10.39 9.03
C LYS A 55 -15.92 -9.33 9.45
N GLY A 56 -16.36 -8.46 10.35
CA GLY A 56 -15.54 -7.42 10.94
C GLY A 56 -15.81 -6.03 10.37
N SER A 57 -15.10 -5.05 10.88
CA SER A 57 -15.24 -3.66 10.49
C SER A 57 -13.89 -2.96 10.39
N VAL A 58 -13.83 -1.92 9.55
CA VAL A 58 -12.72 -0.98 9.48
C VAL A 58 -13.29 0.41 9.67
N ARG A 59 -12.76 1.15 10.65
CA ARG A 59 -13.21 2.50 10.97
C ARG A 59 -12.05 3.48 10.91
N TYR A 60 -12.31 4.64 10.38
CA TYR A 60 -11.41 5.77 10.40
C TYR A 60 -12.07 6.94 11.13
N GLN A 61 -11.44 7.41 12.21
CA GLN A 61 -11.99 8.47 13.08
C GLN A 61 -13.42 8.16 13.54
N GLY A 62 -13.72 6.90 13.90
CA GLY A 62 -15.04 6.44 14.34
C GLY A 62 -16.03 6.13 13.22
N ARG A 63 -15.78 6.58 11.97
CA ARG A 63 -16.65 6.33 10.82
C ARG A 63 -16.26 5.01 10.14
N SER A 64 -17.25 4.18 9.80
CA SER A 64 -17.02 2.99 8.97
C SER A 64 -16.58 3.41 7.58
N ILE A 65 -15.49 2.77 7.08
CA ILE A 65 -14.94 3.05 5.76
C ILE A 65 -15.05 1.86 4.80
N LEU A 66 -15.52 0.71 5.26
CA LEU A 66 -15.76 -0.43 4.38
C LEU A 66 -16.83 -0.11 3.34
N GLY A 67 -16.46 -0.20 2.05
CA GLY A 67 -17.33 0.16 0.93
C GLY A 67 -17.31 1.65 0.56
N ASP A 68 -16.61 2.50 1.31
CA ASP A 68 -16.46 3.93 1.01
C ASP A 68 -15.36 4.15 -0.05
N ARG A 69 -15.77 4.05 -1.31
CA ARG A 69 -14.86 4.22 -2.46
C ARG A 69 -14.25 5.62 -2.54
N GLU A 70 -14.96 6.65 -2.11
CA GLU A 70 -14.45 8.01 -2.14
C GLU A 70 -13.34 8.21 -1.11
N PHE A 71 -13.53 7.68 0.10
CA PHE A 71 -12.50 7.66 1.13
C PHE A 71 -11.24 6.94 0.62
N MET A 72 -11.40 5.72 0.08
CA MET A 72 -10.28 4.92 -0.42
C MET A 72 -9.50 5.67 -1.49
N ARG A 73 -10.20 6.23 -2.45
CA ARG A 73 -9.59 6.96 -3.56
C ARG A 73 -8.78 8.18 -3.11
N LYS A 74 -9.25 8.90 -2.07
CA LYS A 74 -8.64 10.14 -1.60
C LYS A 74 -7.61 9.95 -0.49
N GLN A 75 -7.80 8.94 0.37
CA GLN A 75 -7.09 8.85 1.63
C GLN A 75 -6.16 7.64 1.72
N VAL A 76 -6.26 6.69 0.79
CA VAL A 76 -5.50 5.44 0.87
C VAL A 76 -4.66 5.24 -0.37
N GLY A 77 -3.36 5.04 -0.18
CA GLY A 77 -2.44 4.52 -1.18
C GLY A 77 -2.20 3.04 -0.95
N TYR A 78 -2.28 2.24 -2.01
CA TYR A 78 -2.00 0.81 -1.94
C TYR A 78 -0.93 0.40 -2.94
N VAL A 79 0.12 -0.24 -2.44
CA VAL A 79 1.18 -0.85 -3.25
C VAL A 79 1.05 -2.37 -3.11
N PRO A 80 0.53 -3.07 -4.11
CA PRO A 80 0.43 -4.53 -4.09
C PRO A 80 1.79 -5.19 -4.31
N GLN A 81 1.93 -6.45 -3.90
CA GLN A 81 3.13 -7.26 -4.11
C GLN A 81 3.51 -7.38 -5.60
N SER A 82 2.51 -7.52 -6.46
CA SER A 82 2.68 -7.50 -7.91
C SER A 82 1.94 -6.30 -8.48
N PRO A 83 2.64 -5.36 -9.13
CA PRO A 83 2.00 -4.20 -9.74
C PRO A 83 0.95 -4.59 -10.79
N ASP A 84 -0.28 -4.08 -10.62
CA ASP A 84 -1.36 -4.23 -11.60
C ASP A 84 -1.35 -3.01 -12.54
N LEU A 85 -0.67 -3.15 -13.67
CA LEU A 85 -0.40 -2.09 -14.62
C LEU A 85 -0.92 -2.45 -16.01
N MET A 86 -1.41 -1.46 -16.75
CA MET A 86 -1.87 -1.62 -18.12
C MET A 86 -0.67 -1.63 -19.08
N GLU A 87 -0.19 -2.82 -19.43
CA GLU A 87 1.05 -3.08 -20.17
C GLU A 87 1.16 -2.28 -21.48
N GLU A 88 0.06 -2.02 -22.19
CA GLU A 88 0.00 -1.31 -23.47
C GLU A 88 0.12 0.21 -23.32
N LEU A 89 -0.07 0.74 -22.13
CA LEU A 89 0.04 2.19 -21.91
C LEU A 89 1.51 2.62 -21.81
N THR A 90 1.72 3.91 -22.07
CA THR A 90 2.96 4.56 -21.62
C THR A 90 2.86 4.85 -20.12
N VAL A 91 4.01 4.97 -19.45
CA VAL A 91 4.07 5.36 -18.03
C VAL A 91 3.29 6.65 -17.79
N LEU A 92 3.45 7.66 -18.64
CA LEU A 92 2.71 8.92 -18.53
C LEU A 92 1.19 8.73 -18.67
N ALA A 93 0.74 7.89 -19.60
CA ALA A 93 -0.67 7.62 -19.80
C ALA A 93 -1.28 6.91 -18.58
N GLN A 94 -0.57 5.93 -18.02
CA GLN A 94 -0.96 5.22 -16.80
C GLN A 94 -1.09 6.17 -15.61
N LEU A 95 -0.09 7.04 -15.40
CA LEU A 95 -0.11 8.03 -14.32
C LEU A 95 -1.26 9.01 -14.45
N LYS A 96 -1.52 9.54 -15.65
CA LYS A 96 -2.66 10.44 -15.91
C LYS A 96 -3.99 9.76 -15.67
N LEU A 97 -4.14 8.52 -16.14
CA LEU A 97 -5.34 7.72 -15.93
C LEU A 97 -5.60 7.52 -14.43
N TRP A 98 -4.56 7.13 -13.68
CA TRP A 98 -4.66 6.91 -12.23
C TRP A 98 -4.96 8.20 -11.48
N HIS A 99 -4.27 9.30 -11.80
CA HIS A 99 -4.49 10.62 -11.23
C HIS A 99 -5.95 11.07 -11.42
N SER A 100 -6.49 10.92 -12.63
CA SER A 100 -7.90 11.20 -12.92
C SER A 100 -8.85 10.26 -12.17
N ALA A 101 -8.54 8.96 -12.09
CA ALA A 101 -9.34 7.99 -11.35
C ALA A 101 -9.38 8.30 -9.84
N CYS A 102 -8.31 8.88 -9.29
CA CYS A 102 -8.30 9.41 -7.92
C CYS A 102 -9.11 10.69 -7.75
N GLY A 103 -9.70 11.24 -8.81
CA GLY A 103 -10.48 12.48 -8.80
C GLY A 103 -9.61 13.73 -8.70
N LEU A 104 -8.33 13.60 -9.04
CA LEU A 104 -7.39 14.69 -9.08
C LEU A 104 -7.42 15.37 -10.46
N SER A 105 -7.09 16.65 -10.50
CA SER A 105 -7.01 17.45 -11.71
C SER A 105 -5.74 18.30 -11.70
N GLY A 106 -5.31 18.76 -12.88
CA GLY A 106 -4.09 19.56 -13.02
C GLY A 106 -2.83 18.70 -13.32
N PRO A 107 -1.64 19.27 -13.11
CA PRO A 107 -0.38 18.57 -13.35
C PRO A 107 -0.17 17.43 -12.35
N LEU A 108 0.60 16.41 -12.77
CA LEU A 108 1.00 15.32 -11.87
C LEU A 108 1.92 15.88 -10.76
N PRO A 109 1.73 15.47 -9.50
CA PRO A 109 2.63 15.83 -8.41
C PRO A 109 4.08 15.39 -8.70
N GLY A 110 5.03 16.32 -8.51
CA GLY A 110 6.45 16.07 -8.83
C GLY A 110 7.13 15.14 -7.83
N GLU A 111 6.85 15.31 -6.53
CA GLU A 111 7.54 14.60 -5.46
C GLU A 111 7.52 13.07 -5.59
N PRO A 112 6.37 12.38 -5.82
CA PRO A 112 6.37 10.92 -6.02
C PRO A 112 7.15 10.47 -7.25
N LEU A 113 7.11 11.29 -8.32
CA LEU A 113 7.81 10.98 -9.56
C LEU A 113 9.33 11.11 -9.43
N GLU A 114 9.80 12.13 -8.71
CA GLU A 114 11.21 12.35 -8.40
C GLU A 114 11.73 11.30 -7.43
N LEU A 115 10.99 11.03 -6.35
CA LEU A 115 11.31 10.01 -5.35
C LEU A 115 11.62 8.66 -6.01
N MET A 116 10.76 8.23 -6.92
CA MET A 116 10.87 6.94 -7.61
C MET A 116 11.61 7.02 -8.96
N GLY A 117 12.15 8.17 -9.33
CA GLY A 117 12.91 8.35 -10.57
C GLY A 117 12.11 8.01 -11.82
N ILE A 118 10.85 8.46 -11.88
CA ILE A 118 9.92 8.14 -12.98
C ILE A 118 10.18 8.95 -14.24
N GLY A 119 10.77 10.14 -14.11
CA GLY A 119 10.99 11.07 -15.22
C GLY A 119 11.55 10.45 -16.51
N PRO A 120 12.68 9.72 -16.46
CA PRO A 120 13.30 9.13 -17.66
C PRO A 120 12.43 8.10 -18.39
N MET A 121 11.48 7.45 -17.69
CA MET A 121 10.65 6.40 -18.27
C MET A 121 9.23 6.83 -18.66
N LEU A 122 8.87 8.12 -18.54
CA LEU A 122 7.52 8.61 -18.84
C LEU A 122 7.00 8.24 -20.24
N LYS A 123 7.90 8.21 -21.23
CA LYS A 123 7.54 7.88 -22.61
C LYS A 123 7.61 6.39 -22.94
N SER A 124 8.17 5.57 -22.04
CA SER A 124 8.30 4.13 -22.23
C SER A 124 6.96 3.43 -22.12
N ARG A 125 6.76 2.36 -22.88
CA ARG A 125 5.63 1.43 -22.71
C ARG A 125 5.87 0.57 -21.47
N ILE A 126 4.82 0.30 -20.70
CA ILE A 126 4.92 -0.44 -19.44
C ILE A 126 5.45 -1.85 -19.63
N TYR A 127 5.09 -2.54 -20.72
CA TYR A 127 5.60 -3.88 -21.01
C TYR A 127 7.14 -3.91 -21.23
N THR A 128 7.78 -2.76 -21.52
CA THR A 128 9.23 -2.69 -21.70
C THR A 128 10.00 -2.47 -20.39
N LEU A 129 9.29 -2.21 -19.28
CA LEU A 129 9.90 -1.93 -18.00
C LEU A 129 10.36 -3.22 -17.30
N SER A 130 11.49 -3.15 -16.60
CA SER A 130 11.90 -4.21 -15.68
C SER A 130 10.93 -4.31 -14.49
N GLY A 131 10.97 -5.42 -13.75
CA GLY A 131 10.15 -5.61 -12.54
C GLY A 131 10.35 -4.49 -11.52
N GLY A 132 11.60 -4.10 -11.24
CA GLY A 132 11.91 -2.99 -10.34
C GLY A 132 11.40 -1.63 -10.84
N MET A 133 11.42 -1.37 -12.16
CA MET A 133 10.83 -0.16 -12.75
C MET A 133 9.31 -0.15 -12.61
N LYS A 134 8.64 -1.29 -12.80
CA LYS A 134 7.20 -1.45 -12.57
C LYS A 134 6.85 -1.24 -11.10
N GLN A 135 7.67 -1.73 -10.19
CA GLN A 135 7.48 -1.52 -8.75
C GLN A 135 7.62 -0.04 -8.38
N ARG A 136 8.64 0.65 -8.90
CA ARG A 136 8.78 2.10 -8.70
C ARG A 136 7.57 2.88 -9.22
N LEU A 137 7.04 2.51 -10.38
CA LEU A 137 5.83 3.11 -10.92
C LEU A 137 4.61 2.86 -10.01
N SER A 138 4.44 1.64 -9.51
CA SER A 138 3.36 1.29 -8.57
C SER A 138 3.43 2.12 -7.29
N ILE A 139 4.62 2.30 -6.72
CA ILE A 139 4.82 3.15 -5.54
C ILE A 139 4.47 4.61 -5.86
N ALA A 140 5.00 5.16 -6.96
CA ALA A 140 4.70 6.53 -7.35
C ALA A 140 3.19 6.76 -7.52
N MET A 141 2.48 5.81 -8.15
CA MET A 141 1.02 5.87 -8.31
C MET A 141 0.29 5.89 -6.97
N ALA A 142 0.71 5.07 -6.00
CA ALA A 142 0.10 5.03 -4.68
C ALA A 142 0.28 6.33 -3.89
N LEU A 143 1.29 7.13 -4.21
CA LEU A 143 1.62 8.39 -3.55
C LEU A 143 1.00 9.64 -4.23
N LEU A 144 0.44 9.51 -5.45
CA LEU A 144 -0.04 10.66 -6.24
C LEU A 144 -1.11 11.51 -5.55
N ASN A 145 -1.93 10.91 -4.72
CA ASN A 145 -3.02 11.57 -4.02
C ASN A 145 -2.68 11.99 -2.57
N GLU A 146 -1.38 11.98 -2.22
CA GLU A 146 -0.90 12.32 -0.87
C GLU A 146 -1.73 11.63 0.23
N PRO A 147 -1.82 10.29 0.20
CA PRO A 147 -2.74 9.57 1.07
C PRO A 147 -2.39 9.76 2.56
N GLU A 148 -3.38 9.68 3.44
CA GLU A 148 -3.14 9.64 4.88
C GLU A 148 -2.78 8.23 5.40
N ILE A 149 -3.10 7.20 4.62
CA ILE A 149 -2.86 5.80 4.94
C ILE A 149 -2.17 5.13 3.75
N LEU A 150 -1.01 4.56 3.98
CA LEU A 150 -0.30 3.72 3.02
C LEU A 150 -0.40 2.25 3.43
N ILE A 151 -0.81 1.42 2.48
CA ILE A 151 -0.84 -0.03 2.63
C ILE A 151 0.17 -0.59 1.64
N MET A 152 1.18 -1.31 2.14
CA MET A 152 2.33 -1.73 1.33
C MET A 152 2.57 -3.23 1.51
N ASP A 153 2.43 -3.99 0.42
CA ASP A 153 2.65 -5.43 0.39
C ASP A 153 3.98 -5.71 -0.32
N GLU A 154 5.02 -5.98 0.46
CA GLU A 154 6.39 -6.25 -0.02
C GLU A 154 6.92 -5.21 -1.02
N ALA A 155 6.61 -3.94 -0.78
CA ALA A 155 6.82 -2.85 -1.72
C ALA A 155 8.29 -2.61 -2.11
N THR A 156 9.25 -3.05 -1.29
CA THR A 156 10.69 -2.92 -1.55
C THR A 156 11.28 -4.08 -2.34
N THR A 157 10.50 -5.15 -2.56
CA THR A 157 10.95 -6.31 -3.32
C THR A 157 11.26 -5.92 -4.76
N GLY A 158 12.46 -6.25 -5.22
CA GLY A 158 12.92 -5.94 -6.58
C GLY A 158 13.34 -4.48 -6.82
N LEU A 159 13.33 -3.63 -5.80
CA LEU A 159 13.92 -2.29 -5.89
C LEU A 159 15.44 -2.34 -5.80
N ASP A 160 16.09 -1.47 -6.58
CA ASP A 160 17.51 -1.17 -6.39
C ASP A 160 17.77 -0.60 -4.98
N PRO A 161 18.94 -0.85 -4.37
CA PRO A 161 19.25 -0.39 -3.02
C PRO A 161 19.04 1.12 -2.82
N ASP A 162 19.38 1.94 -3.82
CA ASP A 162 19.23 3.40 -3.74
C ASP A 162 17.76 3.84 -3.65
N TYR A 163 16.88 3.26 -4.47
CA TYR A 163 15.45 3.58 -4.42
C TYR A 163 14.77 3.03 -3.18
N ARG A 164 15.24 1.90 -2.69
CA ARG A 164 14.80 1.33 -1.43
C ARG A 164 15.13 2.27 -0.27
N GLU A 165 16.36 2.75 -0.16
CA GLU A 165 16.78 3.67 0.90
C GLU A 165 16.04 5.01 0.81
N LYS A 166 15.86 5.56 -0.39
CA LYS A 166 15.05 6.76 -0.61
C LYS A 166 13.61 6.59 -0.11
N LEU A 167 12.98 5.44 -0.43
CA LEU A 167 11.63 5.15 0.02
C LEU A 167 11.55 5.05 1.55
N LEU A 168 12.48 4.34 2.19
CA LEU A 168 12.51 4.19 3.64
C LEU A 168 12.67 5.55 4.34
N THR A 169 13.61 6.36 3.89
CA THR A 169 13.82 7.72 4.40
C THR A 169 12.59 8.62 4.19
N TRP A 170 11.95 8.53 3.02
CA TRP A 170 10.72 9.27 2.75
C TRP A 170 9.59 8.84 3.69
N LEU A 171 9.45 7.53 3.95
CA LEU A 171 8.45 6.98 4.87
C LEU A 171 8.67 7.43 6.31
N GLU A 172 9.91 7.55 6.79
CA GLU A 172 10.20 8.15 8.10
C GLU A 172 9.65 9.59 8.18
N GLY A 173 9.92 10.40 7.16
CA GLY A 173 9.39 11.75 7.06
C GLY A 173 7.85 11.77 6.96
N TYR A 174 7.26 10.84 6.21
CA TYR A 174 5.82 10.71 6.09
C TYR A 174 5.16 10.37 7.44
N LEU A 175 5.71 9.43 8.19
CA LEU A 175 5.26 9.09 9.54
C LEU A 175 5.42 10.28 10.50
N ALA A 176 6.54 11.00 10.45
CA ALA A 176 6.78 12.18 11.29
C ALA A 176 5.75 13.30 11.03
N ARG A 177 5.26 13.42 9.79
CA ARG A 177 4.16 14.35 9.43
C ARG A 177 2.78 13.82 9.81
N GLY A 178 2.69 12.62 10.36
CA GLY A 178 1.46 12.02 10.87
C GLY A 178 0.76 11.07 9.90
N GLY A 179 1.41 10.66 8.84
CA GLY A 179 0.96 9.58 7.96
C GLY A 179 0.84 8.24 8.72
N ARG A 180 0.17 7.29 8.13
CA ARG A 180 -0.01 5.93 8.69
C ARG A 180 0.45 4.90 7.69
N VAL A 181 1.18 3.89 8.14
CA VAL A 181 1.67 2.83 7.26
C VAL A 181 1.26 1.45 7.81
N ILE A 182 0.71 0.61 6.94
CA ILE A 182 0.53 -0.81 7.16
C ILE A 182 1.49 -1.51 6.20
N TRP A 183 2.49 -2.18 6.75
CA TRP A 183 3.61 -2.70 5.97
C TRP A 183 3.77 -4.21 6.14
N CYS A 184 3.66 -4.94 5.04
CA CYS A 184 4.13 -6.31 4.96
C CYS A 184 5.51 -6.32 4.33
N SER A 185 6.53 -6.83 5.04
CA SER A 185 7.88 -7.03 4.52
C SER A 185 8.50 -8.29 5.11
N HIS A 186 9.26 -9.01 4.31
CA HIS A 186 10.15 -10.09 4.78
C HIS A 186 11.50 -9.58 5.29
N GLN A 187 11.77 -8.29 5.11
CA GLN A 187 13.01 -7.65 5.52
C GLN A 187 12.90 -7.14 6.96
N LYS A 188 13.43 -7.92 7.90
CA LYS A 188 13.35 -7.60 9.32
C LYS A 188 13.88 -6.20 9.66
N GLN A 189 14.97 -5.78 8.99
CA GLN A 189 15.58 -4.48 9.19
C GLN A 189 14.64 -3.31 8.82
N GLU A 190 13.80 -3.48 7.78
CA GLU A 190 12.81 -2.47 7.41
C GLU A 190 11.72 -2.33 8.45
N LEU A 191 11.23 -3.47 8.97
CA LEU A 191 10.23 -3.48 10.03
C LEU A 191 10.77 -2.86 11.32
N GLU A 192 11.98 -3.19 11.72
CA GLU A 192 12.64 -2.62 12.89
C GLU A 192 12.86 -1.10 12.75
N ARG A 193 13.15 -0.63 11.53
CA ARG A 193 13.38 0.79 11.25
C ARG A 193 12.09 1.63 11.29
N LEU A 194 10.99 1.12 10.77
CA LEU A 194 9.77 1.90 10.54
C LEU A 194 8.63 1.57 11.48
N CYS A 195 8.51 0.31 11.93
CA CYS A 195 7.33 -0.15 12.62
C CYS A 195 7.52 -0.14 14.14
N GLY A 196 6.68 0.60 14.86
CA GLY A 196 6.64 0.60 16.31
C GLY A 196 6.02 -0.67 16.91
N SER A 197 5.29 -1.44 16.09
CA SER A 197 4.68 -2.72 16.46
C SER A 197 4.52 -3.63 15.25
N CYS A 198 4.48 -4.93 15.50
CA CYS A 198 4.21 -5.93 14.47
C CYS A 198 3.01 -6.79 14.88
N LEU A 199 2.10 -7.00 13.94
CA LEU A 199 1.01 -7.96 14.03
C LEU A 199 1.46 -9.26 13.34
N HIS A 200 1.51 -10.34 14.08
CA HIS A 200 1.79 -11.67 13.52
C HIS A 200 0.48 -12.34 13.10
N ILE A 201 0.39 -12.73 11.82
CA ILE A 201 -0.75 -13.48 11.30
C ILE A 201 -0.38 -14.95 11.30
N GLU A 202 -1.11 -15.72 12.09
CA GLU A 202 -1.00 -17.18 12.13
C GLU A 202 -1.98 -17.81 11.13
N ASN A 203 -1.62 -18.98 10.62
CA ASN A 203 -2.54 -19.77 9.79
C ASN A 203 -3.80 -20.08 10.60
N GLY A 204 -4.98 -19.69 10.09
CA GLY A 204 -6.28 -19.87 10.73
C GLY A 204 -6.70 -21.32 10.92
#